data_16dd6b884817efd9dbe767b0a50b61ef
#
_entry.id   16dd6b884817efd9dbe767b0a50b61ef
#
_cell.length_a   1.000
_cell.length_b   1.000
_cell.length_c   1.000
_cell.angle_alpha   90.00
_cell.angle_beta   90.00
_cell.angle_gamma   90.00
#
_symmetry.space_group_name_H-M   'P 1'
#
loop_
_entity.id
_entity.type
_entity.pdbx_description
1 polymer ?
#
loop_
_entity_poly.entity_id
_entity_poly.type
_entity_poly.pdbx_seq_one_letter_code
_entity_poly.pdbx_strand_id
1 'polypeptide(L)'
;MNKQNILNRRRFLTGSSAVLGASLMPTIASSALGQSSRSGSQGATINSDQNTHKVPVLTGKEFDLYVSKQSAIVNGKKSMATLINDSLPAPTLKMREGDTVVIRVHNQMDESTSIHWHGILLPFEMDGVPGISFDGIPANSTFTYKFKLIQSGTYWYHSHSGFQEQTGMLGAIVIEPKGRERHPIEEDHVIVLSDWTSRNPHNLLKLLKQRSDFDNYHLPDFKKLLADIAKTDLKTAFDKRKMWNQMRMMPTDFTDLSGENTFTYLINGKTTAANWAQIVKAGQRVKLRFINASAQTIFDVRIPGLKMTVVATDGIDVAPVAIDDFRIGVAETYDVIVTPTKDAHTIFAQNIDRTGYVAATXRLPPKKVLVRQRLLWTKLNGSPWQI
;
A
#
# COMPACT_ATOMS: atom_id res chain seq x y z
N MET A 1 44.41 39.50 -5.70
CA MET A 1 45.02 38.82 -4.56
C MET A 1 44.19 39.06 -3.32
N ASN A 2 43.31 38.13 -2.99
CA ASN A 2 42.55 38.21 -1.71
C ASN A 2 42.38 36.79 -1.20
N LYS A 3 42.92 36.59 0.00
CA LYS A 3 42.86 35.31 0.70
C LYS A 3 41.52 35.22 1.42
N GLN A 4 40.75 34.19 1.12
CA GLN A 4 39.51 33.88 1.87
C GLN A 4 39.86 33.11 3.14
N ASN A 5 39.33 33.59 4.25
CA ASN A 5 39.43 32.96 5.55
C ASN A 5 38.44 31.79 5.68
N ILE A 6 39.00 30.63 5.98
CA ILE A 6 38.25 29.43 6.31
C ILE A 6 38.02 29.45 7.83
N LEU A 7 36.79 29.57 8.24
CA LEU A 7 36.39 29.53 9.66
C LEU A 7 36.20 28.06 10.11
N ASN A 8 37.00 27.69 11.08
CA ASN A 8 36.98 26.37 11.71
C ASN A 8 35.81 26.22 12.70
N ARG A 9 34.98 25.20 12.45
CA ARG A 9 33.88 24.82 13.35
C ARG A 9 34.38 23.93 14.51
N ARG A 10 35.14 24.50 15.42
CA ARG A 10 35.43 23.84 16.71
C ARG A 10 35.65 24.90 17.76
N ARG A 11 34.60 25.21 18.52
CA ARG A 11 34.63 25.75 19.90
C ARG A 11 33.28 26.32 20.27
N PHE A 12 32.41 25.49 20.80
CA PHE A 12 31.33 25.99 21.67
C PHE A 12 30.93 24.86 22.63
N LEU A 13 31.70 24.71 23.66
CA LEU A 13 31.31 24.01 24.87
C LEU A 13 32.07 24.66 26.03
N THR A 14 31.34 25.30 26.89
CA THR A 14 31.56 25.39 28.33
C THR A 14 30.80 26.63 28.90
N GLY A 15 30.05 26.42 29.94
CA GLY A 15 29.45 27.49 30.73
C GLY A 15 28.18 27.09 31.46
N SER A 16 28.36 26.37 32.57
CA SER A 16 27.29 26.10 33.53
C SER A 16 26.97 27.31 34.38
N SER A 17 25.72 27.47 34.78
CA SER A 17 25.40 28.03 36.13
C SER A 17 23.91 27.85 36.43
N ALA A 18 23.64 27.22 37.53
CA ALA A 18 22.32 26.99 38.11
C ALA A 18 21.85 28.21 38.88
N VAL A 19 20.56 28.53 38.76
CA VAL A 19 19.88 29.41 39.72
C VAL A 19 18.58 28.72 40.15
N LEU A 20 18.53 28.41 41.44
CA LEU A 20 17.32 27.95 42.13
C LEU A 20 16.40 29.15 42.43
N GLY A 21 15.17 29.05 42.03
CA GLY A 21 14.11 30.00 42.44
C GLY A 21 12.84 29.24 42.75
N ALA A 22 12.49 29.16 44.01
CA ALA A 22 11.22 28.60 44.46
C ALA A 22 10.12 29.66 44.43
N SER A 23 9.00 29.38 43.84
CA SER A 23 7.80 30.18 44.02
C SER A 23 6.56 29.30 44.09
N LEU A 24 5.75 29.62 45.06
CA LEU A 24 4.53 28.95 45.53
C LEU A 24 3.39 28.96 44.51
N MET A 25 2.70 27.85 44.46
CA MET A 25 1.49 27.66 43.65
C MET A 25 0.20 28.07 44.37
N PRO A 26 -0.86 28.43 43.63
CA PRO A 26 -2.21 28.15 44.08
C PRO A 26 -2.81 26.98 43.35
N THR A 27 -3.37 26.07 44.12
CA THR A 27 -4.15 24.90 43.66
C THR A 27 -5.48 25.33 43.04
N ILE A 28 -5.67 25.00 41.78
CA ILE A 28 -7.01 25.01 41.17
C ILE A 28 -7.43 23.58 40.93
N ALA A 29 -8.49 23.15 41.57
CA ALA A 29 -9.09 21.86 41.36
C ALA A 29 -9.72 21.77 39.97
N SER A 30 -9.18 20.92 39.12
CA SER A 30 -9.74 20.60 37.82
C SER A 30 -10.41 19.24 37.88
N SER A 31 -11.67 19.20 37.51
CA SER A 31 -12.48 17.98 37.42
C SER A 31 -11.90 16.98 36.43
N ALA A 32 -11.65 15.79 36.90
CA ALA A 32 -11.11 14.67 36.14
C ALA A 32 -12.14 14.17 35.12
N LEU A 33 -11.89 14.43 33.84
CA LEU A 33 -12.41 13.61 32.77
C LEU A 33 -11.42 12.45 32.57
N GLY A 34 -11.95 11.25 32.67
CA GLY A 34 -11.14 10.05 32.70
C GLY A 34 -10.21 9.89 31.49
N GLN A 35 -8.93 10.12 31.72
CA GLN A 35 -7.91 9.63 30.81
C GLN A 35 -7.73 8.14 31.08
N SER A 36 -8.22 7.33 30.17
CA SER A 36 -7.83 5.93 30.09
C SER A 36 -6.32 5.92 29.80
N SER A 37 -5.53 5.73 30.83
CA SER A 37 -4.10 5.48 30.68
C SER A 37 -3.94 4.13 29.97
N ARG A 38 -3.71 4.15 28.66
CA ARG A 38 -3.19 2.96 27.97
C ARG A 38 -1.75 2.80 28.44
N SER A 39 -1.56 1.92 29.41
CA SER A 39 -0.23 1.39 29.74
C SER A 39 0.38 0.88 28.45
N GLY A 40 1.67 1.14 28.22
CA GLY A 40 2.37 0.68 27.04
C GLY A 40 2.25 -0.84 26.86
N SER A 41 1.22 -1.26 26.16
CA SER A 41 1.12 -2.63 25.72
C SER A 41 2.18 -2.84 24.65
N GLN A 42 3.05 -3.80 24.85
CA GLN A 42 3.83 -4.31 23.74
C GLN A 42 2.81 -4.71 22.67
N GLY A 43 2.79 -3.99 21.56
CA GLY A 43 1.78 -4.14 20.52
C GLY A 43 1.66 -5.60 20.06
N ALA A 44 0.44 -6.04 19.92
CA ALA A 44 0.19 -7.40 19.42
C ALA A 44 0.79 -7.56 18.03
N THR A 45 1.49 -8.67 17.81
CA THR A 45 2.07 -8.96 16.48
C THR A 45 0.97 -9.08 15.44
N ILE A 46 1.05 -8.29 14.37
CA ILE A 46 0.14 -8.42 13.23
C ILE A 46 0.49 -9.72 12.48
N ASN A 47 -0.52 -10.53 12.21
CA ASN A 47 -0.33 -11.78 11.46
C ASN A 47 -1.19 -11.78 10.20
N SER A 48 -0.57 -11.48 9.07
CA SER A 48 -1.22 -11.40 7.75
C SER A 48 -1.58 -12.77 7.17
N ASP A 49 -1.12 -13.85 7.79
CA ASP A 49 -1.43 -15.21 7.35
C ASP A 49 -2.70 -15.75 8.02
N GLN A 50 -3.30 -14.98 8.92
CA GLN A 50 -4.54 -15.35 9.61
C GLN A 50 -5.67 -14.41 9.23
N ASN A 51 -6.89 -14.92 9.24
CA ASN A 51 -8.06 -14.14 8.84
C ASN A 51 -8.77 -13.45 10.02
N THR A 52 -8.03 -13.07 11.04
CA THR A 52 -8.57 -12.41 12.23
C THR A 52 -8.52 -10.89 12.16
N HIS A 53 -7.56 -10.36 11.40
CA HIS A 53 -7.36 -8.93 11.27
C HIS A 53 -8.43 -8.30 10.37
N LYS A 54 -9.02 -7.20 10.83
CA LYS A 54 -9.92 -6.34 10.05
C LYS A 54 -9.32 -4.95 9.96
N VAL A 55 -9.31 -4.40 8.76
CA VAL A 55 -8.88 -3.01 8.56
C VAL A 55 -9.91 -2.08 9.21
N PRO A 56 -9.52 -1.25 10.17
CA PRO A 56 -10.47 -0.32 10.77
C PRO A 56 -10.92 0.75 9.76
N VAL A 57 -12.13 1.25 9.97
CA VAL A 57 -12.64 2.40 9.22
C VAL A 57 -12.90 3.53 10.22
N LEU A 58 -12.22 4.65 10.03
CA LEU A 58 -12.43 5.86 10.83
C LEU A 58 -13.27 6.83 10.00
N THR A 59 -14.38 7.31 10.58
CA THR A 59 -15.31 8.18 9.87
C THR A 59 -15.46 9.50 10.61
N GLY A 60 -15.46 10.61 9.88
CA GLY A 60 -15.67 11.93 10.48
C GLY A 60 -14.78 13.01 9.90
N LYS A 61 -14.49 13.99 10.75
CA LYS A 61 -13.68 15.17 10.38
C LYS A 61 -12.43 15.32 11.25
N GLU A 62 -12.36 14.61 12.36
CA GLU A 62 -11.20 14.63 13.24
C GLU A 62 -10.68 13.22 13.43
N PHE A 63 -9.38 13.06 13.28
CA PHE A 63 -8.72 11.76 13.34
C PHE A 63 -7.44 11.86 14.16
N ASP A 64 -7.17 10.81 14.94
CA ASP A 64 -5.91 10.62 15.64
C ASP A 64 -5.23 9.36 15.09
N LEU A 65 -4.06 9.55 14.50
CA LEU A 65 -3.27 8.49 13.87
C LEU A 65 -1.97 8.30 14.66
N TYR A 66 -1.82 7.13 15.27
CA TYR A 66 -0.66 6.78 16.10
C TYR A 66 0.29 5.92 15.29
N VAL A 67 1.48 6.45 15.02
CA VAL A 67 2.52 5.77 14.22
C VAL A 67 3.48 5.05 15.15
N SER A 68 3.66 3.75 14.95
CA SER A 68 4.53 2.93 15.81
C SER A 68 5.24 1.84 15.00
N LYS A 69 6.34 1.30 15.56
CA LYS A 69 7.02 0.12 15.01
C LYS A 69 6.57 -1.11 15.79
N GLN A 70 6.16 -2.14 15.07
CA GLN A 70 5.69 -3.39 15.66
C GLN A 70 6.17 -4.60 14.85
N SER A 71 6.06 -5.78 15.45
CA SER A 71 6.31 -7.04 14.75
C SER A 71 5.14 -7.38 13.82
N ALA A 72 5.47 -7.86 12.63
CA ALA A 72 4.49 -8.44 11.71
C ALA A 72 4.97 -9.80 11.22
N ILE A 73 4.04 -10.71 11.01
CA ILE A 73 4.27 -12.02 10.38
C ILE A 73 3.53 -12.00 9.04
N VAL A 74 4.27 -12.15 7.96
CA VAL A 74 3.72 -12.18 6.60
C VAL A 74 4.37 -13.35 5.86
N ASN A 75 3.56 -14.25 5.34
CA ASN A 75 4.00 -15.48 4.66
C ASN A 75 4.98 -16.28 5.55
N GLY A 76 4.63 -16.43 6.83
CA GLY A 76 5.41 -17.16 7.82
C GLY A 76 6.69 -16.48 8.31
N LYS A 77 7.03 -15.30 7.77
CA LYS A 77 8.27 -14.59 8.10
C LYS A 77 7.99 -13.40 9.01
N LYS A 78 8.72 -13.34 10.12
CA LYS A 78 8.61 -12.22 11.06
C LYS A 78 9.54 -11.08 10.65
N SER A 79 9.04 -9.85 10.66
CA SER A 79 9.81 -8.64 10.36
C SER A 79 9.22 -7.45 11.11
N MET A 80 9.90 -6.32 11.06
CA MET A 80 9.39 -5.08 11.65
C MET A 80 8.48 -4.36 10.66
N ALA A 81 7.36 -3.90 11.15
CA ALA A 81 6.39 -3.09 10.42
C ALA A 81 6.35 -1.68 11.00
N THR A 82 6.06 -0.68 10.15
CA THR A 82 5.68 0.66 10.57
C THR A 82 4.17 0.77 10.37
N LEU A 83 3.43 0.90 11.46
CA LEU A 83 1.98 0.80 11.45
C LEU A 83 1.32 2.08 11.92
N ILE A 84 0.09 2.30 11.46
CA ILE A 84 -0.79 3.36 11.96
C ILE A 84 -1.96 2.70 12.67
N ASN A 85 -2.16 3.06 13.95
CA ASN A 85 -3.25 2.53 14.81
C ASN A 85 -3.23 1.00 14.83
N ASP A 86 -2.02 0.42 14.90
CA ASP A 86 -1.78 -1.03 15.03
C ASP A 86 -2.46 -1.85 13.91
N SER A 87 -2.52 -1.29 12.70
CA SER A 87 -3.24 -1.92 11.58
C SER A 87 -2.38 -2.01 10.33
N LEU A 88 -2.53 -3.11 9.57
CA LEU A 88 -1.92 -3.33 8.25
C LEU A 88 -3.01 -3.80 7.28
N PRO A 89 -3.35 -3.04 6.25
CA PRO A 89 -2.98 -1.63 6.06
C PRO A 89 -3.54 -0.73 7.17
N ALA A 90 -3.09 0.49 7.22
CA ALA A 90 -3.57 1.50 8.14
C ALA A 90 -5.09 1.72 7.98
N PRO A 91 -5.77 2.32 8.97
CA PRO A 91 -7.22 2.52 8.89
C PRO A 91 -7.66 3.23 7.61
N THR A 92 -8.79 2.81 7.06
CA THR A 92 -9.46 3.58 5.99
C THR A 92 -10.05 4.85 6.60
N LEU A 93 -9.67 6.01 6.05
CA LEU A 93 -10.24 7.29 6.44
C LEU A 93 -11.45 7.59 5.55
N LYS A 94 -12.63 7.63 6.15
CA LYS A 94 -13.87 7.92 5.43
C LYS A 94 -14.34 9.32 5.77
N MET A 95 -14.33 10.19 4.78
CA MET A 95 -14.53 11.64 4.92
C MET A 95 -15.60 12.11 3.94
N ARG A 96 -15.95 13.39 3.94
CA ARG A 96 -16.95 13.94 3.04
C ARG A 96 -16.47 15.21 2.39
N GLU A 97 -16.71 15.33 1.10
CA GLU A 97 -16.43 16.53 0.30
C GLU A 97 -17.08 17.77 0.91
N GLY A 98 -16.33 18.85 0.99
CA GLY A 98 -16.78 20.13 1.58
C GLY A 98 -16.38 20.29 3.04
N ASP A 99 -16.05 19.19 3.73
CA ASP A 99 -15.62 19.27 5.13
C ASP A 99 -14.19 19.80 5.25
N THR A 100 -13.91 20.45 6.38
CA THR A 100 -12.54 20.74 6.81
C THR A 100 -12.16 19.64 7.79
N VAL A 101 -11.07 18.92 7.48
CA VAL A 101 -10.60 17.82 8.33
C VAL A 101 -9.41 18.26 9.17
N VAL A 102 -9.32 17.65 10.36
CA VAL A 102 -8.19 17.81 11.29
C VAL A 102 -7.63 16.42 11.57
N ILE A 103 -6.39 16.17 11.18
CA ILE A 103 -5.77 14.86 11.35
C ILE A 103 -4.50 15.05 12.19
N ARG A 104 -4.51 14.55 13.42
CA ARG A 104 -3.37 14.60 14.34
C ARG A 104 -2.57 13.32 14.18
N VAL A 105 -1.32 13.46 13.77
CA VAL A 105 -0.41 12.32 13.60
C VAL A 105 0.57 12.29 14.77
N HIS A 106 0.45 11.31 15.61
CA HIS A 106 1.25 11.09 16.81
C HIS A 106 2.39 10.12 16.49
N ASN A 107 3.57 10.64 16.27
CA ASN A 107 4.75 9.83 16.00
C ASN A 107 5.29 9.24 17.32
N GLN A 108 5.09 7.96 17.53
CA GLN A 108 5.55 7.25 18.73
C GLN A 108 6.89 6.53 18.49
N MET A 109 7.54 6.82 17.36
CA MET A 109 8.81 6.19 17.01
C MET A 109 10.00 7.05 17.46
N ASP A 110 11.18 6.45 17.45
CA ASP A 110 12.45 7.11 17.74
C ASP A 110 13.10 7.74 16.49
N GLU A 111 12.36 7.78 15.39
CA GLU A 111 12.78 8.39 14.12
C GLU A 111 11.69 9.28 13.56
N SER A 112 12.05 10.15 12.63
CA SER A 112 11.10 11.05 11.97
C SER A 112 10.16 10.26 11.06
N THR A 113 8.94 10.80 10.87
CA THR A 113 7.93 10.25 9.96
C THR A 113 7.23 11.36 9.18
N SER A 114 6.30 10.99 8.32
CA SER A 114 5.46 11.90 7.55
C SER A 114 4.24 11.14 7.04
N ILE A 115 3.18 11.86 6.66
CA ILE A 115 2.07 11.28 5.89
C ILE A 115 1.81 12.19 4.69
N HIS A 116 1.89 11.62 3.51
CA HIS A 116 1.45 12.24 2.25
C HIS A 116 0.02 11.76 1.93
N TRP A 117 -0.81 12.70 1.48
CA TRP A 117 -2.23 12.47 1.13
C TRP A 117 -2.33 12.34 -0.38
N HIS A 118 -2.10 11.14 -0.88
CA HIS A 118 -1.90 10.89 -2.29
C HIS A 118 -3.16 11.19 -3.12
N GLY A 119 -3.03 12.10 -4.08
CA GLY A 119 -4.10 12.47 -5.01
C GLY A 119 -5.06 13.53 -4.49
N ILE A 120 -4.86 14.05 -3.28
CA ILE A 120 -5.75 15.06 -2.69
C ILE A 120 -5.23 16.46 -2.99
N LEU A 121 -6.12 17.34 -3.47
CA LEU A 121 -5.83 18.75 -3.66
C LEU A 121 -5.93 19.48 -2.32
N LEU A 122 -4.80 19.95 -1.83
CA LEU A 122 -4.69 20.55 -0.49
C LEU A 122 -3.61 21.65 -0.47
N PRO A 123 -3.55 22.48 0.60
CA PRO A 123 -2.49 23.48 0.71
C PRO A 123 -1.11 22.81 0.76
N PHE A 124 -0.15 23.43 0.08
CA PHE A 124 1.20 22.88 -0.10
C PHE A 124 1.85 22.43 1.22
N GLU A 125 1.73 23.22 2.27
CA GLU A 125 2.31 22.92 3.57
C GLU A 125 1.65 21.72 4.28
N MET A 126 0.52 21.24 3.76
CA MET A 126 -0.20 20.07 4.27
C MET A 126 0.04 18.80 3.40
N ASP A 127 0.87 18.92 2.37
CA ASP A 127 1.12 17.82 1.43
C ASP A 127 1.89 16.65 2.05
N GLY A 128 2.69 16.94 3.07
CA GLY A 128 3.31 15.90 3.88
C GLY A 128 4.59 15.28 3.32
N VAL A 129 5.31 16.00 2.43
CA VAL A 129 6.56 15.50 1.83
C VAL A 129 7.76 16.20 2.49
N PRO A 130 8.54 15.46 3.31
CA PRO A 130 9.66 16.05 4.04
C PRO A 130 10.73 16.66 3.13
N GLY A 131 11.21 17.85 3.50
CA GLY A 131 12.23 18.56 2.72
C GLY A 131 11.67 19.28 1.51
N ILE A 132 10.38 19.18 1.24
CA ILE A 132 9.68 19.89 0.16
C ILE A 132 8.55 20.75 0.76
N SER A 133 7.51 20.11 1.30
CA SER A 133 6.34 20.82 1.80
C SER A 133 6.39 21.10 3.32
N PHE A 134 7.19 20.35 4.08
CA PHE A 134 7.38 20.55 5.52
C PHE A 134 8.65 19.80 5.99
N ASP A 135 8.99 19.91 7.28
CA ASP A 135 10.23 19.33 7.83
C ASP A 135 10.09 17.86 8.27
N GLY A 136 8.89 17.30 8.17
CA GLY A 136 8.59 15.98 8.72
C GLY A 136 8.08 16.07 10.16
N ILE A 137 7.72 14.92 10.72
CA ILE A 137 7.19 14.80 12.10
C ILE A 137 8.30 14.18 12.96
N PRO A 138 8.96 14.97 13.83
CA PRO A 138 10.07 14.44 14.62
C PRO A 138 9.67 13.26 15.52
N ALA A 139 10.67 12.52 15.99
CA ALA A 139 10.47 11.45 16.97
C ALA A 139 9.68 11.94 18.18
N ASN A 140 8.73 11.14 18.64
CA ASN A 140 7.94 11.38 19.86
C ASN A 140 7.21 12.73 19.85
N SER A 141 6.73 13.16 18.68
CA SER A 141 6.03 14.43 18.51
C SER A 141 4.70 14.24 17.77
N THR A 142 3.91 15.31 17.71
CA THR A 142 2.63 15.31 17.01
C THR A 142 2.60 16.45 15.99
N PHE A 143 2.11 16.15 14.79
CA PHE A 143 1.83 17.16 13.76
C PHE A 143 0.34 17.13 13.44
N THR A 144 -0.25 18.30 13.22
CA THR A 144 -1.67 18.42 12.89
C THR A 144 -1.84 18.91 11.45
N TYR A 145 -2.35 18.03 10.62
CA TYR A 145 -2.79 18.39 9.28
C TYR A 145 -4.20 18.97 9.36
N LYS A 146 -4.43 20.11 8.68
CA LYS A 146 -5.76 20.72 8.63
C LYS A 146 -5.99 21.29 7.23
N PHE A 147 -6.98 20.72 6.53
CA PHE A 147 -7.30 21.18 5.18
C PHE A 147 -8.76 20.90 4.83
N LYS A 148 -9.25 21.63 3.81
CA LYS A 148 -10.61 21.47 3.31
C LYS A 148 -10.60 20.46 2.16
N LEU A 149 -11.57 19.54 2.16
CA LEU A 149 -11.76 18.57 1.11
C LEU A 149 -12.59 19.21 -0.01
N ILE A 150 -12.01 19.38 -1.20
CA ILE A 150 -12.66 20.03 -2.34
C ILE A 150 -12.97 19.07 -3.47
N GLN A 151 -12.83 17.77 -3.22
CA GLN A 151 -13.03 16.70 -4.19
C GLN A 151 -13.60 15.48 -3.49
N SER A 152 -14.21 14.58 -4.25
CA SER A 152 -14.67 13.26 -3.77
C SER A 152 -13.98 12.16 -4.57
N GLY A 153 -13.99 10.92 -4.07
CA GLY A 153 -13.38 9.79 -4.78
C GLY A 153 -12.61 8.87 -3.86
N THR A 154 -11.82 8.01 -4.50
CA THR A 154 -10.95 7.03 -3.86
C THR A 154 -9.50 7.50 -3.95
N TYR A 155 -8.85 7.57 -2.81
CA TYR A 155 -7.46 8.04 -2.63
C TYR A 155 -6.77 7.16 -1.61
N TRP A 156 -5.52 7.50 -1.26
CA TRP A 156 -4.79 6.77 -0.23
C TRP A 156 -3.79 7.68 0.47
N TYR A 157 -3.18 7.20 1.53
CA TYR A 157 -2.16 7.95 2.25
C TYR A 157 -1.03 7.03 2.64
N HIS A 158 0.19 7.56 2.68
CA HIS A 158 1.37 6.77 2.99
C HIS A 158 2.51 7.65 3.50
N SER A 159 3.54 7.02 4.03
CA SER A 159 4.73 7.74 4.46
C SER A 159 5.59 8.16 3.27
N HIS A 160 6.19 9.34 3.37
CA HIS A 160 7.26 9.80 2.48
C HIS A 160 8.61 9.84 3.21
N SER A 161 8.75 9.09 4.32
CA SER A 161 9.96 9.05 5.15
C SER A 161 10.63 7.67 5.05
N GLY A 162 11.85 7.64 4.51
CA GLY A 162 12.65 6.42 4.43
C GLY A 162 11.93 5.31 3.66
N PHE A 163 11.80 4.14 4.30
CA PHE A 163 11.09 2.99 3.71
C PHE A 163 9.83 2.62 4.52
N GLN A 164 9.26 3.59 5.23
CA GLN A 164 8.10 3.32 6.10
C GLN A 164 6.88 2.87 5.30
N GLU A 165 6.69 3.39 4.08
CA GLU A 165 5.66 2.91 3.14
C GLU A 165 5.85 1.40 2.87
N GLN A 166 7.05 0.99 2.45
CA GLN A 166 7.35 -0.42 2.16
C GLN A 166 7.18 -1.32 3.39
N THR A 167 7.31 -0.77 4.58
CA THR A 167 7.13 -1.53 5.82
C THR A 167 5.74 -1.41 6.43
N GLY A 168 4.75 -0.91 5.66
CA GLY A 168 3.34 -1.00 6.00
C GLY A 168 2.62 0.30 6.31
N MET A 169 3.31 1.45 6.25
CA MET A 169 2.69 2.75 6.57
C MET A 169 1.93 3.29 5.36
N LEU A 170 0.79 2.67 5.08
CA LEU A 170 -0.09 2.98 3.95
C LEU A 170 -1.56 2.68 4.33
N GLY A 171 -2.49 3.49 3.84
CA GLY A 171 -3.91 3.32 4.15
C GLY A 171 -4.81 4.00 3.12
N ALA A 172 -6.06 3.61 3.09
CA ALA A 172 -7.04 4.09 2.12
C ALA A 172 -7.74 5.37 2.58
N ILE A 173 -8.16 6.19 1.63
CA ILE A 173 -9.02 7.35 1.84
C ILE A 173 -10.24 7.23 0.92
N VAL A 174 -11.43 7.38 1.49
CA VAL A 174 -12.68 7.48 0.73
C VAL A 174 -13.32 8.82 1.07
N ILE A 175 -13.46 9.68 0.07
CA ILE A 175 -14.14 10.96 0.24
C ILE A 175 -15.51 10.86 -0.45
N GLU A 176 -16.56 10.80 0.35
CA GLU A 176 -17.92 10.74 -0.14
C GLU A 176 -18.32 12.08 -0.79
N PRO A 177 -19.04 12.06 -1.91
CA PRO A 177 -19.46 13.32 -2.54
C PRO A 177 -20.43 14.11 -1.66
N LYS A 178 -20.40 15.41 -1.78
CA LYS A 178 -21.34 16.31 -1.09
C LYS A 178 -22.78 16.05 -1.52
N GLY A 179 -22.94 15.74 -2.81
CA GLY A 179 -24.25 15.45 -3.41
C GLY A 179 -24.56 13.96 -3.43
N ARG A 180 -25.37 13.55 -4.41
CA ARG A 180 -25.70 12.14 -4.61
C ARG A 180 -24.55 11.39 -5.27
N GLU A 181 -24.38 10.15 -4.88
CA GLU A 181 -23.50 9.21 -5.58
C GLU A 181 -23.93 9.13 -7.05
N ARG A 182 -22.98 9.36 -7.96
CA ARG A 182 -23.24 9.41 -9.41
C ARG A 182 -23.69 8.05 -9.95
N HIS A 183 -23.12 6.98 -9.40
CA HIS A 183 -23.44 5.62 -9.81
C HIS A 183 -24.11 4.90 -8.64
N PRO A 184 -25.45 4.72 -8.65
CA PRO A 184 -26.13 4.06 -7.53
C PRO A 184 -25.55 2.68 -7.23
N ILE A 185 -25.29 2.44 -5.96
CA ILE A 185 -24.70 1.20 -5.45
C ILE A 185 -25.39 0.82 -4.14
N GLU A 186 -25.39 -0.46 -3.84
CA GLU A 186 -25.93 -0.97 -2.57
C GLU A 186 -24.82 -1.26 -1.55
N GLU A 187 -23.62 -1.56 -2.04
CA GLU A 187 -22.46 -1.84 -1.18
C GLU A 187 -21.19 -1.21 -1.75
N ASP A 188 -20.24 -0.91 -0.86
CA ASP A 188 -19.01 -0.18 -1.18
C ASP A 188 -17.87 -0.79 -0.35
N HIS A 189 -16.84 -1.30 -1.01
CA HIS A 189 -15.72 -1.97 -0.36
C HIS A 189 -14.38 -1.51 -0.92
N VAL A 190 -13.44 -1.24 -0.01
CA VAL A 190 -12.07 -0.85 -0.35
C VAL A 190 -11.21 -2.10 -0.46
N ILE A 191 -10.38 -2.14 -1.50
CA ILE A 191 -9.44 -3.22 -1.77
C ILE A 191 -8.05 -2.60 -1.96
N VAL A 192 -7.24 -2.67 -0.91
CA VAL A 192 -5.85 -2.19 -0.94
C VAL A 192 -4.95 -3.34 -1.37
N LEU A 193 -4.33 -3.20 -2.52
CA LEU A 193 -3.26 -4.09 -2.99
C LEU A 193 -1.94 -3.53 -2.48
N SER A 194 -1.06 -4.40 -1.98
CA SER A 194 0.27 -3.96 -1.55
C SER A 194 1.28 -5.09 -1.68
N ASP A 195 2.56 -4.71 -1.74
CA ASP A 195 3.67 -5.63 -1.72
C ASP A 195 4.41 -5.54 -0.38
N TRP A 196 4.81 -6.67 0.15
CA TRP A 196 5.49 -6.76 1.44
C TRP A 196 6.80 -7.50 1.27
N THR A 197 7.87 -6.97 1.87
CA THR A 197 9.13 -7.71 1.95
C THR A 197 9.54 -7.91 3.41
N SER A 198 10.00 -9.11 3.74
CA SER A 198 10.61 -9.38 5.04
C SER A 198 12.10 -9.05 5.06
N ARG A 199 12.68 -8.70 3.89
CA ARG A 199 14.06 -8.26 3.79
C ARG A 199 14.19 -6.84 4.33
N ASN A 200 15.39 -6.50 4.82
CA ASN A 200 15.67 -5.11 5.20
C ASN A 200 15.64 -4.23 3.94
N PRO A 201 14.76 -3.21 3.86
CA PRO A 201 14.60 -2.44 2.63
C PRO A 201 15.82 -1.60 2.24
N HIS A 202 16.65 -1.17 3.20
CA HIS A 202 17.93 -0.50 2.88
C HIS A 202 18.87 -1.44 2.14
N ASN A 203 18.95 -2.70 2.58
CA ASN A 203 19.79 -3.70 1.92
C ASN A 203 19.22 -4.07 0.55
N LEU A 204 17.88 -4.13 0.44
CA LEU A 204 17.21 -4.40 -0.83
C LEU A 204 17.50 -3.29 -1.85
N LEU A 205 17.39 -2.02 -1.45
CA LEU A 205 17.72 -0.89 -2.33
C LEU A 205 19.20 -0.91 -2.76
N LYS A 206 20.12 -1.23 -1.82
CA LYS A 206 21.54 -1.39 -2.15
C LYS A 206 21.76 -2.44 -3.24
N LEU A 207 21.08 -3.57 -3.09
CA LEU A 207 21.19 -4.68 -4.03
C LEU A 207 20.62 -4.30 -5.40
N LEU A 208 19.45 -3.63 -5.42
CA LEU A 208 18.83 -3.14 -6.67
C LEU A 208 19.73 -2.11 -7.39
N LYS A 209 20.43 -1.26 -6.64
CA LYS A 209 21.38 -0.30 -7.23
C LYS A 209 22.64 -0.98 -7.81
N GLN A 210 23.03 -2.12 -7.26
CA GLN A 210 24.16 -2.88 -7.75
C GLN A 210 23.78 -3.77 -8.93
N ARG A 211 22.59 -4.33 -8.89
CA ARG A 211 22.08 -5.26 -9.89
C ARG A 211 20.56 -5.18 -9.91
N SER A 212 20.01 -4.36 -10.79
CA SER A 212 18.56 -4.12 -10.90
C SER A 212 17.78 -5.39 -11.20
N ASP A 213 18.41 -6.35 -11.86
CA ASP A 213 17.80 -7.59 -12.33
C ASP A 213 18.06 -8.81 -11.41
N PHE A 214 18.52 -8.59 -10.17
CA PHE A 214 19.00 -9.69 -9.32
C PHE A 214 17.95 -10.77 -9.05
N ASP A 215 16.69 -10.40 -9.09
CA ASP A 215 15.56 -11.31 -8.82
C ASP A 215 14.72 -11.58 -10.08
N ASN A 216 15.28 -11.28 -11.26
CA ASN A 216 14.57 -11.42 -12.52
C ASN A 216 14.59 -12.87 -13.00
N TYR A 217 13.45 -13.53 -12.96
CA TYR A 217 13.28 -14.92 -13.39
C TYR A 217 13.30 -15.10 -14.90
N HIS A 218 13.09 -14.04 -15.65
CA HIS A 218 12.99 -14.10 -17.11
C HIS A 218 14.34 -13.97 -17.81
N LEU A 219 15.37 -13.57 -17.08
CA LEU A 219 16.71 -13.47 -17.66
C LEU A 219 17.19 -14.84 -18.18
N PRO A 220 17.70 -14.87 -19.41
CA PRO A 220 18.28 -16.11 -19.95
C PRO A 220 19.57 -16.44 -19.22
N ASP A 221 19.56 -17.52 -18.47
CA ASP A 221 20.73 -18.05 -17.77
C ASP A 221 21.13 -19.42 -18.31
N PHE A 222 22.23 -19.98 -17.79
CA PHE A 222 22.75 -21.24 -18.24
C PHE A 222 21.79 -22.42 -17.93
N LYS A 223 21.14 -22.40 -16.78
CA LYS A 223 20.16 -23.44 -16.39
C LYS A 223 18.98 -23.46 -17.37
N LYS A 224 18.47 -22.26 -17.70
CA LYS A 224 17.39 -22.11 -18.67
C LYS A 224 17.84 -22.56 -20.07
N LEU A 225 19.09 -22.27 -20.44
CA LEU A 225 19.62 -22.77 -21.72
C LEU A 225 19.59 -24.30 -21.76
N LEU A 226 20.12 -24.96 -20.73
CA LEU A 226 20.08 -26.43 -20.68
C LEU A 226 18.64 -26.99 -20.70
N ALA A 227 17.73 -26.33 -19.98
CA ALA A 227 16.32 -26.73 -19.96
C ALA A 227 15.65 -26.55 -21.33
N ASP A 228 15.98 -25.47 -22.04
CA ASP A 228 15.45 -25.23 -23.39
C ASP A 228 16.02 -26.26 -24.39
N ILE A 229 17.31 -26.56 -24.31
CA ILE A 229 17.94 -27.60 -25.16
C ILE A 229 17.25 -28.95 -24.92
N ALA A 230 17.00 -29.28 -23.66
CA ALA A 230 16.31 -30.55 -23.32
C ALA A 230 14.87 -30.59 -23.81
N LYS A 231 14.19 -29.45 -23.92
CA LYS A 231 12.78 -29.37 -24.37
C LYS A 231 12.64 -29.21 -25.87
N THR A 232 13.64 -28.71 -26.53
CA THR A 232 13.60 -28.45 -27.98
C THR A 232 14.81 -29.09 -28.66
N ASP A 233 15.80 -28.32 -29.03
CA ASP A 233 17.08 -28.73 -29.58
C ASP A 233 18.06 -27.57 -29.43
N LEU A 234 19.33 -27.85 -29.69
CA LEU A 234 20.41 -26.86 -29.51
C LEU A 234 20.19 -25.60 -30.36
N LYS A 235 19.86 -25.79 -31.64
CA LYS A 235 19.67 -24.67 -32.56
C LYS A 235 18.53 -23.75 -32.11
N THR A 236 17.36 -24.34 -31.83
CA THR A 236 16.17 -23.63 -31.39
C THR A 236 16.42 -22.88 -30.08
N ALA A 237 17.13 -23.50 -29.12
CA ALA A 237 17.44 -22.87 -27.84
C ALA A 237 18.36 -21.64 -28.01
N PHE A 238 19.31 -21.71 -28.93
CA PHE A 238 20.18 -20.57 -29.26
C PHE A 238 19.44 -19.50 -30.07
N ASP A 239 18.60 -19.87 -31.01
CA ASP A 239 17.83 -18.92 -31.83
C ASP A 239 16.87 -18.09 -30.95
N LYS A 240 16.24 -18.69 -29.96
CA LYS A 240 15.41 -17.98 -28.98
C LYS A 240 16.16 -16.89 -28.23
N ARG A 241 17.48 -17.05 -28.06
CA ARG A 241 18.31 -16.11 -27.29
C ARG A 241 19.04 -15.11 -28.19
N LYS A 242 18.86 -15.18 -29.50
CA LYS A 242 19.62 -14.37 -30.45
C LYS A 242 19.47 -12.88 -30.18
N MET A 243 18.22 -12.41 -30.05
CA MET A 243 17.94 -11.00 -29.77
C MET A 243 18.58 -10.55 -28.45
N TRP A 244 18.39 -11.33 -27.38
CA TRP A 244 18.98 -11.04 -26.08
C TRP A 244 20.50 -11.01 -26.14
N ASN A 245 21.11 -12.01 -26.77
CA ASN A 245 22.57 -12.11 -26.85
C ASN A 245 23.20 -10.98 -27.68
N GLN A 246 22.53 -10.57 -28.76
CA GLN A 246 23.05 -9.53 -29.67
C GLN A 246 22.75 -8.12 -29.16
N MET A 247 21.56 -7.88 -28.63
CA MET A 247 21.05 -6.55 -28.32
C MET A 247 20.84 -6.28 -26.83
N ARG A 248 21.11 -7.26 -25.98
CA ARG A 248 20.85 -7.17 -24.54
C ARG A 248 19.40 -6.80 -24.22
N MET A 249 18.48 -7.23 -25.08
CA MET A 249 17.07 -6.92 -24.90
C MET A 249 16.45 -7.78 -23.80
N MET A 250 15.70 -7.15 -22.97
CA MET A 250 14.90 -7.84 -21.95
C MET A 250 13.72 -8.57 -22.61
N PRO A 251 13.21 -9.63 -22.01
CA PRO A 251 11.94 -10.21 -22.47
C PRO A 251 10.82 -9.18 -22.51
N THR A 252 9.80 -9.43 -23.31
CA THR A 252 8.68 -8.51 -23.52
C THR A 252 7.88 -8.24 -22.24
N ASP A 253 7.82 -9.21 -21.34
CA ASP A 253 7.20 -8.99 -20.03
C ASP A 253 8.18 -8.27 -19.10
N PHE A 254 7.66 -7.54 -18.14
CA PHE A 254 8.46 -6.73 -17.23
C PHE A 254 9.39 -7.59 -16.41
N THR A 255 10.63 -7.19 -16.40
CA THR A 255 11.70 -8.03 -15.89
C THR A 255 12.60 -7.32 -14.88
N ASP A 256 12.47 -6.00 -14.78
CA ASP A 256 13.30 -5.22 -13.84
C ASP A 256 12.64 -5.11 -12.46
N LEU A 257 11.41 -5.58 -12.33
CA LEU A 257 10.71 -5.55 -11.04
C LEU A 257 10.99 -6.85 -10.28
N SER A 258 11.24 -6.71 -9.01
CA SER A 258 11.45 -7.86 -8.12
C SER A 258 10.13 -8.64 -7.98
N GLY A 259 10.22 -9.94 -8.11
CA GLY A 259 9.06 -10.80 -8.09
C GLY A 259 8.80 -11.48 -6.75
N GLU A 260 8.14 -12.64 -6.83
CA GLU A 260 7.69 -13.43 -5.69
C GLU A 260 8.79 -13.80 -4.69
N ASN A 261 10.04 -13.88 -5.12
CA ASN A 261 11.15 -14.16 -4.19
C ASN A 261 11.44 -12.99 -3.25
N THR A 262 11.13 -11.77 -3.66
CA THR A 262 11.36 -10.56 -2.88
C THR A 262 10.10 -10.15 -2.13
N PHE A 263 8.94 -10.26 -2.78
CA PHE A 263 7.69 -9.73 -2.25
C PHE A 263 6.63 -10.80 -2.03
N THR A 264 5.85 -10.60 -0.99
CA THR A 264 4.57 -11.26 -0.75
C THR A 264 3.47 -10.24 -1.02
N TYR A 265 2.50 -10.60 -1.87
CA TYR A 265 1.42 -9.69 -2.23
C TYR A 265 0.25 -9.83 -1.29
N LEU A 266 -0.39 -8.70 -0.95
CA LEU A 266 -1.45 -8.65 0.04
C LEU A 266 -2.70 -7.96 -0.53
N ILE A 267 -3.87 -8.42 -0.10
CA ILE A 267 -5.13 -7.72 -0.25
C ILE A 267 -5.62 -7.37 1.16
N ASN A 268 -5.77 -6.06 1.43
CA ASN A 268 -6.19 -5.56 2.74
C ASN A 268 -5.37 -6.19 3.87
N GLY A 269 -4.03 -6.25 3.65
CA GLY A 269 -3.08 -6.75 4.62
C GLY A 269 -3.06 -8.27 4.78
N LYS A 270 -3.77 -9.02 3.94
CA LYS A 270 -3.87 -10.48 4.05
C LYS A 270 -3.20 -11.18 2.88
N THR A 271 -2.48 -12.26 3.18
CA THR A 271 -1.93 -13.17 2.17
C THR A 271 -3.07 -13.96 1.51
N THR A 272 -2.78 -14.58 0.38
CA THR A 272 -3.72 -15.50 -0.28
C THR A 272 -4.17 -16.63 0.68
N ALA A 273 -3.27 -17.09 1.54
CA ALA A 273 -3.59 -18.16 2.51
C ALA A 273 -4.65 -17.71 3.53
N ALA A 274 -4.56 -16.47 3.99
CA ALA A 274 -5.56 -15.90 4.92
C ALA A 274 -6.90 -15.62 4.26
N ASN A 275 -6.90 -15.40 2.95
CA ASN A 275 -8.09 -15.22 2.13
C ASN A 275 -9.02 -14.09 2.64
N TRP A 276 -8.67 -12.85 2.34
CA TRP A 276 -9.61 -11.75 2.60
C TRP A 276 -10.95 -12.09 1.93
N ALA A 277 -12.03 -12.05 2.71
CA ALA A 277 -13.33 -12.45 2.21
C ALA A 277 -14.37 -11.39 2.51
N GLN A 278 -15.08 -10.95 1.47
CA GLN A 278 -16.17 -10.00 1.59
C GLN A 278 -17.49 -10.68 1.26
N ILE A 279 -18.46 -10.57 2.16
CA ILE A 279 -19.81 -11.09 1.93
C ILE A 279 -20.61 -10.00 1.24
N VAL A 280 -21.25 -10.34 0.13
CA VAL A 280 -22.10 -9.44 -0.67
C VAL A 280 -23.40 -10.18 -1.01
N LYS A 281 -24.46 -9.45 -1.33
CA LYS A 281 -25.76 -10.07 -1.69
C LYS A 281 -25.88 -10.25 -3.21
N ALA A 282 -26.55 -11.32 -3.60
CA ALA A 282 -26.77 -11.61 -5.02
C ALA A 282 -27.56 -10.50 -5.71
N GLY A 283 -27.12 -10.10 -6.88
CA GLY A 283 -27.81 -9.12 -7.71
C GLY A 283 -27.63 -7.67 -7.29
N GLN A 284 -26.96 -7.40 -6.16
CA GLN A 284 -26.65 -6.03 -5.75
C GLN A 284 -25.49 -5.45 -6.56
N ARG A 285 -25.57 -4.16 -6.79
CA ARG A 285 -24.47 -3.41 -7.42
C ARG A 285 -23.48 -3.06 -6.32
N VAL A 286 -22.30 -3.64 -6.41
CA VAL A 286 -21.23 -3.50 -5.42
C VAL A 286 -20.10 -2.68 -6.04
N LYS A 287 -19.71 -1.59 -5.39
CA LYS A 287 -18.52 -0.81 -5.78
C LYS A 287 -17.31 -1.43 -5.08
N LEU A 288 -16.30 -1.75 -5.86
CA LEU A 288 -14.99 -2.19 -5.35
C LEU A 288 -13.99 -1.09 -5.69
N ARG A 289 -13.39 -0.51 -4.65
CA ARG A 289 -12.42 0.58 -4.76
C ARG A 289 -11.02 -0.02 -4.67
N PHE A 290 -10.40 -0.26 -5.81
CA PHE A 290 -9.04 -0.79 -5.87
C PHE A 290 -8.04 0.35 -5.71
N ILE A 291 -7.08 0.14 -4.83
CA ILE A 291 -5.94 1.05 -4.59
C ILE A 291 -4.69 0.20 -4.70
N ASN A 292 -3.78 0.55 -5.59
CA ASN A 292 -2.47 -0.10 -5.60
C ASN A 292 -1.49 0.73 -4.77
N ALA A 293 -1.37 0.36 -3.51
CA ALA A 293 -0.48 1.00 -2.54
C ALA A 293 0.84 0.23 -2.40
N SER A 294 1.28 -0.46 -3.46
CA SER A 294 2.57 -1.14 -3.49
C SER A 294 3.70 -0.14 -3.71
N ALA A 295 4.86 -0.40 -3.13
CA ALA A 295 6.03 0.44 -3.35
C ALA A 295 6.62 0.28 -4.77
N GLN A 296 6.37 -0.86 -5.45
CA GLN A 296 6.85 -1.04 -6.83
C GLN A 296 6.01 -1.98 -7.70
N THR A 297 5.08 -2.76 -7.13
CA THR A 297 4.41 -3.82 -7.89
C THR A 297 3.26 -3.28 -8.73
N ILE A 298 3.27 -3.60 -10.02
CA ILE A 298 2.15 -3.37 -10.94
C ILE A 298 1.34 -4.67 -11.00
N PHE A 299 0.01 -4.57 -10.90
CA PHE A 299 -0.86 -5.76 -10.91
C PHE A 299 -1.78 -5.78 -12.13
N ASP A 300 -2.01 -6.97 -12.67
CA ASP A 300 -3.15 -7.27 -13.52
C ASP A 300 -4.25 -7.87 -12.65
N VAL A 301 -5.42 -7.23 -12.64
CA VAL A 301 -6.55 -7.57 -11.77
C VAL A 301 -7.70 -8.11 -12.61
N ARG A 302 -8.31 -9.21 -12.13
CA ARG A 302 -9.53 -9.74 -12.73
C ARG A 302 -10.41 -10.45 -11.71
N ILE A 303 -11.69 -10.57 -12.03
CA ILE A 303 -12.66 -11.36 -11.26
C ILE A 303 -13.29 -12.36 -12.24
N PRO A 304 -12.72 -13.57 -12.36
CA PRO A 304 -13.19 -14.52 -13.40
C PRO A 304 -14.68 -14.80 -13.33
N GLY A 305 -15.33 -14.70 -14.48
CA GLY A 305 -16.77 -14.91 -14.60
C GLY A 305 -17.65 -13.77 -14.10
N LEU A 306 -17.05 -12.59 -13.84
CA LEU A 306 -17.81 -11.41 -13.41
C LEU A 306 -17.30 -10.18 -14.16
N LYS A 307 -18.15 -9.56 -14.97
CA LYS A 307 -17.81 -8.29 -15.65
C LYS A 307 -17.65 -7.18 -14.61
N MET A 308 -16.65 -6.37 -14.81
CA MET A 308 -16.40 -5.16 -14.01
C MET A 308 -16.72 -3.94 -14.86
N THR A 309 -17.41 -2.95 -14.28
CA THR A 309 -17.64 -1.68 -14.95
C THR A 309 -16.81 -0.61 -14.26
N VAL A 310 -15.77 -0.10 -14.92
CA VAL A 310 -14.96 1.00 -14.40
C VAL A 310 -15.82 2.26 -14.41
N VAL A 311 -15.88 2.96 -13.27
CA VAL A 311 -16.66 4.20 -13.13
C VAL A 311 -15.82 5.39 -12.66
N ALA A 312 -14.62 5.12 -12.11
CA ALA A 312 -13.68 6.19 -11.75
C ALA A 312 -12.25 5.66 -11.78
N THR A 313 -11.30 6.53 -12.07
CA THR A 313 -9.86 6.28 -11.95
C THR A 313 -9.21 7.47 -11.27
N ASP A 314 -8.28 7.21 -10.35
CA ASP A 314 -7.53 8.24 -9.60
C ASP A 314 -8.45 9.31 -9.00
N GLY A 315 -9.57 8.84 -8.41
CA GLY A 315 -10.54 9.68 -7.75
C GLY A 315 -11.46 10.44 -8.66
N ILE A 316 -11.34 10.30 -9.99
CA ILE A 316 -12.11 11.06 -10.97
C ILE A 316 -13.08 10.14 -11.71
N ASP A 317 -14.38 10.53 -11.76
CA ASP A 317 -15.39 9.79 -12.50
C ASP A 317 -15.07 9.75 -14.00
N VAL A 318 -15.24 8.59 -14.60
CA VAL A 318 -15.09 8.39 -16.04
C VAL A 318 -16.39 7.87 -16.65
N ALA A 319 -16.48 7.93 -17.97
CA ALA A 319 -17.58 7.26 -18.68
C ALA A 319 -17.50 5.76 -18.40
N PRO A 320 -18.60 5.12 -17.96
CA PRO A 320 -18.53 3.70 -17.56
C PRO A 320 -18.08 2.78 -18.69
N VAL A 321 -17.08 1.95 -18.42
CA VAL A 321 -16.53 0.99 -19.38
C VAL A 321 -16.55 -0.41 -18.79
N ALA A 322 -17.18 -1.35 -19.50
CA ALA A 322 -17.24 -2.75 -19.09
C ALA A 322 -15.97 -3.48 -19.54
N ILE A 323 -15.31 -4.13 -18.60
CA ILE A 323 -14.02 -4.82 -18.80
C ILE A 323 -14.01 -6.20 -18.15
N ASP A 324 -13.09 -7.05 -18.56
CA ASP A 324 -12.85 -8.36 -17.95
C ASP A 324 -11.67 -8.31 -16.98
N ASP A 325 -10.72 -7.43 -17.24
CA ASP A 325 -9.53 -7.24 -16.44
C ASP A 325 -8.97 -5.83 -16.64
N PHE A 326 -8.08 -5.42 -15.75
CA PHE A 326 -7.38 -4.13 -15.88
C PHE A 326 -5.99 -4.22 -15.24
N ARG A 327 -5.08 -3.43 -15.77
CA ARG A 327 -3.77 -3.21 -15.18
C ARG A 327 -3.86 -2.00 -14.26
N ILE A 328 -3.29 -2.12 -13.06
CA ILE A 328 -3.23 -1.03 -12.10
C ILE A 328 -1.77 -0.78 -11.72
N GLY A 329 -1.27 0.40 -12.10
CA GLY A 329 0.08 0.85 -11.77
C GLY A 329 0.20 1.23 -10.31
N VAL A 330 1.45 1.44 -9.87
CA VAL A 330 1.73 1.92 -8.51
C VAL A 330 1.04 3.27 -8.32
N ALA A 331 0.39 3.44 -7.18
CA ALA A 331 -0.32 4.63 -6.75
C ALA A 331 -1.68 4.88 -7.43
N GLU A 332 -2.01 4.13 -8.50
CA GLU A 332 -3.30 4.29 -9.18
C GLU A 332 -4.48 3.76 -8.35
N THR A 333 -5.66 4.33 -8.60
CA THR A 333 -6.91 3.80 -8.05
C THR A 333 -7.93 3.56 -9.16
N TYR A 334 -8.75 2.51 -8.98
CA TYR A 334 -9.86 2.16 -9.88
C TYR A 334 -11.11 1.86 -9.06
N ASP A 335 -12.20 2.57 -9.34
CA ASP A 335 -13.51 2.22 -8.80
C ASP A 335 -14.27 1.42 -9.86
N VAL A 336 -14.60 0.17 -9.53
CA VAL A 336 -15.36 -0.68 -10.45
C VAL A 336 -16.67 -1.13 -9.79
N ILE A 337 -17.74 -1.22 -10.58
CA ILE A 337 -19.03 -1.76 -10.13
C ILE A 337 -19.16 -3.17 -10.68
N VAL A 338 -19.54 -4.10 -9.80
CA VAL A 338 -19.83 -5.49 -10.15
C VAL A 338 -21.23 -5.86 -9.65
N THR A 339 -21.85 -6.87 -10.26
CA THR A 339 -23.14 -7.41 -9.84
C THR A 339 -23.00 -8.92 -9.69
N PRO A 340 -22.57 -9.40 -8.51
CA PRO A 340 -22.37 -10.83 -8.28
C PRO A 340 -23.69 -11.60 -8.31
N THR A 341 -23.71 -12.72 -9.04
CA THR A 341 -24.90 -13.59 -9.13
C THR A 341 -24.61 -15.04 -8.74
N LYS A 342 -23.32 -15.41 -8.72
CA LYS A 342 -22.88 -16.75 -8.31
C LYS A 342 -22.51 -16.76 -6.82
N ASP A 343 -22.45 -17.96 -6.25
CA ASP A 343 -22.14 -18.15 -4.83
C ASP A 343 -20.85 -17.52 -4.39
N ALA A 344 -19.85 -17.51 -5.27
CA ALA A 344 -18.59 -16.82 -4.97
C ALA A 344 -17.80 -16.51 -6.24
N HIS A 345 -16.96 -15.47 -6.13
CA HIS A 345 -16.02 -15.03 -7.14
C HIS A 345 -14.66 -14.81 -6.51
N THR A 346 -13.62 -15.14 -7.24
CA THR A 346 -12.25 -14.85 -6.81
C THR A 346 -11.83 -13.49 -7.35
N ILE A 347 -11.42 -12.59 -6.46
CA ILE A 347 -10.68 -11.39 -6.84
C ILE A 347 -9.23 -11.81 -6.95
N PHE A 348 -8.63 -11.67 -8.13
CA PHE A 348 -7.29 -12.16 -8.44
C PHE A 348 -6.45 -11.00 -8.93
N ALA A 349 -5.31 -10.78 -8.28
CA ALA A 349 -4.35 -9.76 -8.67
C ALA A 349 -2.98 -10.43 -8.83
N GLN A 350 -2.44 -10.39 -10.06
CA GLN A 350 -1.17 -11.00 -10.42
C GLN A 350 -0.16 -9.91 -10.77
N ASN A 351 1.06 -10.03 -10.22
CA ASN A 351 2.10 -9.08 -10.58
C ASN A 351 2.47 -9.21 -12.07
N ILE A 352 2.96 -8.12 -12.63
CA ILE A 352 3.14 -7.99 -14.07
C ILE A 352 4.16 -8.99 -14.64
N ASP A 353 5.14 -9.43 -13.86
CA ASP A 353 6.15 -10.40 -14.29
C ASP A 353 5.66 -11.86 -14.21
N ARG A 354 4.42 -12.10 -13.73
CA ARG A 354 3.77 -13.41 -13.64
C ARG A 354 4.38 -14.37 -12.61
N THR A 355 5.29 -13.91 -11.77
CA THR A 355 5.92 -14.80 -10.77
C THR A 355 5.06 -15.02 -9.54
N GLY A 356 4.16 -14.07 -9.20
CA GLY A 356 3.33 -14.19 -8.01
C GLY A 356 1.95 -13.57 -8.14
N TYR A 357 1.12 -13.78 -7.14
CA TYR A 357 -0.25 -13.26 -7.11
C TYR A 357 -0.79 -13.18 -5.69
N VAL A 358 -1.87 -12.45 -5.54
CA VAL A 358 -2.71 -12.50 -4.35
C VAL A 358 -4.17 -12.71 -4.77
N ALA A 359 -4.92 -13.46 -3.96
CA ALA A 359 -6.32 -13.77 -4.23
C ALA A 359 -7.18 -13.58 -2.99
N ALA A 360 -8.45 -13.16 -3.24
CA ALA A 360 -9.46 -12.90 -2.23
C ALA A 360 -10.82 -13.35 -2.75
N THR A 361 -11.82 -13.31 -1.87
CA THR A 361 -13.14 -13.89 -2.22
C THR A 361 -14.29 -12.91 -1.99
N UNK A 362 -15.24 -12.61 -2.87
CA UNK A 362 -16.26 -12.09 -2.80
C UNK A 362 -17.08 -13.03 -2.71
N ARG A 363 -17.95 -13.34 -1.82
CA ARG A 363 -18.91 -14.46 -1.72
C ARG A 363 -20.32 -14.04 -1.29
N LEU A 364 -21.32 -14.84 -1.64
CA LEU A 364 -22.69 -14.64 -1.16
C LEU A 364 -22.89 -15.27 0.22
N PRO A 365 -23.82 -14.74 1.07
CA PRO A 365 -24.13 -15.36 2.36
C PRO A 365 -25.14 -16.49 2.20
N PRO A 366 -25.21 -17.37 3.16
CA PRO A 366 -24.21 -18.28 3.65
C PRO A 366 -24.22 -19.54 2.81
N LYS A 367 -23.23 -19.77 2.01
CA LYS A 367 -23.13 -20.99 1.23
C LYS A 367 -21.73 -21.56 1.32
N LYS A 368 -21.58 -22.81 0.97
CA LYS A 368 -20.38 -23.65 1.15
C LYS A 368 -19.07 -22.98 0.74
N VAL A 369 -18.04 -23.24 1.51
CA VAL A 369 -16.66 -22.81 1.28
C VAL A 369 -16.22 -23.16 -0.13
N LEU A 370 -15.69 -22.19 -0.84
CA LEU A 370 -15.16 -22.43 -2.17
C LEU A 370 -13.77 -23.06 -2.13
N VAL A 371 -13.65 -24.12 -2.87
CA VAL A 371 -12.32 -24.67 -3.17
C VAL A 371 -11.63 -23.69 -4.11
N ARG A 372 -10.50 -23.19 -3.68
CA ARG A 372 -9.68 -22.26 -4.46
C ARG A 372 -9.29 -22.89 -5.82
N GLN A 373 -9.74 -22.30 -6.89
CA GLN A 373 -9.16 -22.59 -8.18
C GLN A 373 -7.87 -21.78 -8.34
N ARG A 374 -6.78 -22.45 -8.58
CA ARG A 374 -5.51 -21.82 -8.95
C ARG A 374 -5.67 -21.25 -10.35
N LEU A 375 -5.98 -19.96 -10.40
CA LEU A 375 -6.11 -19.28 -11.68
C LEU A 375 -4.79 -18.58 -11.98
N LEU A 376 -3.93 -19.26 -12.67
CA LEU A 376 -2.73 -18.62 -13.20
C LEU A 376 -3.11 -17.90 -14.49
N TRP A 377 -2.67 -16.68 -14.61
CA TRP A 377 -2.90 -15.85 -15.80
C TRP A 377 -2.47 -16.58 -17.07
N THR A 378 -1.41 -17.38 -16.97
CA THR A 378 -0.87 -18.20 -18.07
C THR A 378 -1.79 -19.32 -18.53
N LYS A 379 -2.82 -19.70 -17.74
CA LYS A 379 -3.75 -20.78 -18.12
C LYS A 379 -5.05 -20.27 -18.72
N LEU A 380 -5.28 -18.96 -18.71
CA LEU A 380 -6.60 -18.46 -19.06
C LEU A 380 -6.77 -18.06 -20.53
N ASN A 381 -5.72 -17.83 -21.25
CA ASN A 381 -5.77 -17.68 -22.71
C ASN A 381 -4.36 -17.75 -23.29
N GLY A 382 -4.17 -18.55 -24.28
CA GLY A 382 -2.88 -18.73 -24.95
C GLY A 382 -2.43 -17.52 -25.79
N SER A 383 -2.73 -16.32 -25.34
CA SER A 383 -2.29 -15.12 -26.04
C SER A 383 -1.77 -14.09 -25.07
N PRO A 384 -0.49 -13.78 -25.15
CA PRO A 384 0.00 -12.55 -24.55
C PRO A 384 -0.60 -11.37 -25.31
N TRP A 385 -0.68 -10.25 -24.65
CA TRP A 385 -1.12 -9.00 -25.24
C TRP A 385 -0.47 -8.77 -26.60
N GLN A 386 -1.27 -8.76 -27.67
CA GLN A 386 -0.80 -8.18 -28.92
C GLN A 386 -0.99 -6.66 -28.78
N ILE A 387 0.13 -5.96 -28.73
CA ILE A 387 0.14 -4.51 -28.85
C ILE A 387 -0.18 -4.15 -30.32
#